data_a6f2edaf9208aeafe248738f6f483f47
#
_entry.id   a6f2edaf9208aeafe248738f6f483f47
#
_cell.length_a   1.000
_cell.length_b   1.000
_cell.length_c   1.000
_cell.angle_alpha   90.00
_cell.angle_beta   90.00
_cell.angle_gamma   90.00
#
_symmetry.space_group_name_H-M   'P 1'
#
loop_
_entity.id
_entity.type
_entity.pdbx_description
1 polymer ?
#
loop_
_entity_poly.entity_id
_entity_poly.type
_entity_poly.pdbx_seq_one_letter_code
_entity_poly.pdbx_strand_id
1 'polypeptide(L)'
;MPAQAMAPSPAAFQPDAIVVGSGATGGVAAMVLAEAGLRVLVLEAGPELTAREAFGSEPLNTARRLANMSSGKQRLQRHHPGFWKHNPNLFVDERRNPYSTPDDAPFLWSRGRQVGGKSLTWGGITLRLSDHEFQAAQREGQGPGWPISHADLDPYYTRLEQLLGVHGARDGLPQLPDGHMLPPLPFT
;
A
#
# COMPACT_ATOMS: atom_id res chain seq x y z
N MET A 1 24.77 -14.79 -16.90
CA MET A 1 24.02 -13.53 -16.71
C MET A 1 22.75 -13.66 -17.52
N PRO A 2 21.53 -13.63 -16.94
CA PRO A 2 20.33 -13.61 -17.73
C PRO A 2 20.25 -12.25 -18.45
N ALA A 3 19.97 -12.30 -19.74
CA ALA A 3 19.75 -11.12 -20.56
C ALA A 3 18.60 -10.32 -19.95
N GLN A 4 18.87 -9.10 -19.48
CA GLN A 4 17.83 -8.13 -19.18
C GLN A 4 17.09 -7.88 -20.50
N ALA A 5 15.79 -8.20 -20.52
CA ALA A 5 14.93 -7.81 -21.61
C ALA A 5 15.02 -6.27 -21.72
N MET A 6 15.59 -5.79 -22.80
CA MET A 6 15.62 -4.35 -23.11
C MET A 6 14.16 -3.89 -23.18
N ALA A 7 13.78 -2.98 -22.29
CA ALA A 7 12.54 -2.25 -22.43
C ALA A 7 12.50 -1.61 -23.83
N PRO A 8 11.36 -1.62 -24.52
CA PRO A 8 11.22 -1.00 -25.84
C PRO A 8 11.65 0.47 -25.77
N SER A 9 12.28 0.95 -26.83
CA SER A 9 12.69 2.36 -26.94
C SER A 9 11.51 3.29 -26.61
N PRO A 10 11.70 4.35 -25.82
CA PRO A 10 10.62 5.30 -25.46
C PRO A 10 9.86 5.89 -26.67
N ALA A 11 10.50 5.96 -27.83
CA ALA A 11 9.86 6.43 -29.07
C ALA A 11 8.88 5.41 -29.68
N ALA A 12 8.95 4.13 -29.31
CA ALA A 12 8.10 3.06 -29.85
C ALA A 12 6.90 2.70 -28.94
N PHE A 13 6.94 3.10 -27.67
CA PHE A 13 5.89 2.79 -26.70
C PHE A 13 5.07 4.05 -26.37
N GLN A 14 3.84 4.09 -26.88
CA GLN A 14 2.87 5.14 -26.54
C GLN A 14 1.81 4.53 -25.64
N PRO A 15 1.83 4.82 -24.33
CA PRO A 15 0.83 4.32 -23.40
C PRO A 15 -0.52 5.03 -23.60
N ASP A 16 -1.61 4.28 -23.42
CA ASP A 16 -2.96 4.82 -23.38
C ASP A 16 -3.26 5.34 -21.96
N ALA A 17 -2.58 4.81 -20.93
CA ALA A 17 -2.70 5.23 -19.55
C ALA A 17 -1.34 5.18 -18.83
N ILE A 18 -1.16 6.10 -17.87
CA ILE A 18 0.01 6.13 -16.98
C ILE A 18 -0.48 5.99 -15.54
N VAL A 19 0.05 4.99 -14.83
CA VAL A 19 -0.19 4.77 -13.41
C VAL A 19 1.06 5.13 -12.63
N VAL A 20 0.95 6.02 -11.65
CA VAL A 20 2.07 6.45 -10.82
C VAL A 20 2.03 5.73 -9.48
N GLY A 21 3.03 4.88 -9.25
CA GLY A 21 3.16 4.01 -8.09
C GLY A 21 2.54 2.62 -8.29
N SER A 22 3.25 1.60 -7.86
CA SER A 22 2.86 0.18 -7.95
C SER A 22 2.32 -0.39 -6.63
N GLY A 23 1.87 0.46 -5.70
CA GLY A 23 1.20 0.03 -4.48
C GLY A 23 -0.16 -0.64 -4.76
N ALA A 24 -0.89 -1.03 -3.71
CA ALA A 24 -2.16 -1.75 -3.84
C ALA A 24 -3.13 -1.10 -4.85
N THR A 25 -3.36 0.20 -4.72
CA THR A 25 -4.29 0.94 -5.60
C THR A 25 -3.77 1.02 -7.04
N GLY A 26 -2.48 1.38 -7.21
CA GLY A 26 -1.88 1.48 -8.55
C GLY A 26 -1.77 0.14 -9.24
N GLY A 27 -1.45 -0.93 -8.50
CA GLY A 27 -1.41 -2.29 -9.03
C GLY A 27 -2.77 -2.75 -9.56
N VAL A 28 -3.83 -2.55 -8.78
CA VAL A 28 -5.21 -2.88 -9.21
C VAL A 28 -5.65 -2.02 -10.39
N ALA A 29 -5.36 -0.71 -10.36
CA ALA A 29 -5.70 0.18 -11.48
C ALA A 29 -4.99 -0.27 -12.78
N ALA A 30 -3.69 -0.56 -12.71
CA ALA A 30 -2.93 -1.04 -13.86
C ALA A 30 -3.47 -2.37 -14.39
N MET A 31 -3.82 -3.31 -13.50
CA MET A 31 -4.43 -4.59 -13.88
C MET A 31 -5.76 -4.38 -14.62
N VAL A 32 -6.68 -3.62 -14.06
CA VAL A 32 -8.01 -3.39 -14.65
C VAL A 32 -7.91 -2.69 -16.00
N LEU A 33 -7.04 -1.69 -16.12
CA LEU A 33 -6.82 -0.99 -17.38
C LEU A 33 -6.21 -1.91 -18.45
N ALA A 34 -5.25 -2.76 -18.08
CA ALA A 34 -4.63 -3.73 -18.97
C ALA A 34 -5.63 -4.83 -19.39
N GLU A 35 -6.47 -5.33 -18.48
CA GLU A 35 -7.56 -6.27 -18.79
C GLU A 35 -8.58 -5.66 -19.76
N ALA A 36 -8.77 -4.34 -19.71
CA ALA A 36 -9.60 -3.61 -20.68
C ALA A 36 -8.90 -3.37 -22.04
N GLY A 37 -7.70 -3.91 -22.25
CA GLY A 37 -6.95 -3.82 -23.50
C GLY A 37 -6.13 -2.55 -23.68
N LEU A 38 -5.98 -1.72 -22.66
CA LEU A 38 -5.17 -0.51 -22.71
C LEU A 38 -3.67 -0.81 -22.53
N ARG A 39 -2.83 -0.06 -23.20
CA ARG A 39 -1.37 -0.08 -22.98
C ARG A 39 -1.07 0.78 -21.76
N VAL A 40 -0.67 0.14 -20.66
CA VAL A 40 -0.45 0.82 -19.38
C VAL A 40 1.03 0.96 -19.09
N LEU A 41 1.47 2.18 -18.77
CA LEU A 41 2.80 2.46 -18.23
C LEU A 41 2.69 2.66 -16.73
N VAL A 42 3.37 1.82 -15.95
CA VAL A 42 3.48 2.01 -14.49
C VAL A 42 4.83 2.65 -14.17
N LEU A 43 4.79 3.81 -13.52
CA LEU A 43 5.98 4.52 -13.03
C LEU A 43 6.15 4.23 -11.53
N GLU A 44 7.21 3.51 -11.18
CA GLU A 44 7.55 3.19 -9.79
C GLU A 44 8.87 3.85 -9.40
N ALA A 45 8.90 4.45 -8.21
CA ALA A 45 10.07 5.20 -7.73
C ALA A 45 11.07 4.35 -6.95
N GLY A 46 10.67 3.17 -6.51
CA GLY A 46 11.49 2.28 -5.70
C GLY A 46 11.96 1.02 -6.43
N PRO A 47 12.92 0.29 -5.85
CA PRO A 47 13.41 -0.96 -6.43
C PRO A 47 12.38 -2.09 -6.28
N GLU A 48 12.48 -3.07 -7.16
CA GLU A 48 11.91 -4.38 -6.91
C GLU A 48 12.76 -5.13 -5.87
N LEU A 49 12.10 -5.72 -4.88
CA LEU A 49 12.73 -6.52 -3.83
C LEU A 49 12.37 -7.99 -4.00
N THR A 50 13.36 -8.85 -3.94
CA THR A 50 13.12 -10.29 -3.81
C THR A 50 12.44 -10.60 -2.47
N ALA A 51 11.76 -11.73 -2.35
CA ALA A 51 11.15 -12.16 -1.08
C ALA A 51 12.17 -12.19 0.08
N ARG A 52 13.42 -12.62 -0.20
CA ARG A 52 14.50 -12.64 0.79
C ARG A 52 14.91 -11.22 1.24
N GLU A 53 14.93 -10.27 0.32
CA GLU A 53 15.25 -8.87 0.63
C GLU A 53 14.10 -8.18 1.38
N ALA A 54 12.85 -8.50 1.03
CA ALA A 54 11.68 -7.92 1.65
C ALA A 54 11.40 -8.46 3.05
N PHE A 55 11.54 -9.77 3.27
CA PHE A 55 11.21 -10.40 4.57
C PHE A 55 12.44 -10.63 5.45
N GLY A 56 13.52 -11.21 4.92
CA GLY A 56 14.74 -11.48 5.69
C GLY A 56 14.53 -12.47 6.84
N SER A 57 15.39 -12.37 7.85
CA SER A 57 15.24 -13.07 9.14
C SER A 57 15.34 -12.07 10.29
N GLU A 58 14.73 -12.35 11.43
CA GLU A 58 14.68 -11.38 12.53
C GLU A 58 16.07 -10.99 13.08
N PRO A 59 17.04 -11.89 13.27
CA PRO A 59 18.39 -11.48 13.67
C PRO A 59 19.06 -10.54 12.66
N LEU A 60 18.91 -10.85 11.37
CA LEU A 60 19.45 -10.01 10.30
C LEU A 60 18.73 -8.64 10.23
N ASN A 61 17.42 -8.63 10.38
CA ASN A 61 16.62 -7.41 10.37
C ASN A 61 16.97 -6.50 11.56
N THR A 62 17.22 -7.09 12.74
CA THR A 62 17.66 -6.34 13.92
C THR A 62 19.05 -5.73 13.71
N ALA A 63 20.00 -6.48 13.18
CA ALA A 63 21.33 -5.94 12.86
C ALA A 63 21.25 -4.80 11.84
N ARG A 64 20.41 -4.95 10.79
CA ARG A 64 20.16 -3.90 9.79
C ARG A 64 19.51 -2.65 10.40
N ARG A 65 18.54 -2.80 11.31
CA ARG A 65 17.91 -1.67 12.00
C ARG A 65 18.96 -0.85 12.76
N LEU A 66 19.80 -1.50 13.56
CA LEU A 66 20.85 -0.83 14.33
C LEU A 66 21.84 -0.10 13.41
N ALA A 67 22.31 -0.75 12.35
CA ALA A 67 23.21 -0.13 11.37
C ALA A 67 22.55 1.05 10.62
N ASN A 68 21.28 0.94 10.25
CA ASN A 68 20.55 2.01 9.57
C ASN A 68 20.29 3.22 10.49
N MET A 69 20.03 2.97 11.77
CA MET A 69 19.87 4.03 12.77
C MET A 69 21.17 4.78 13.00
N SER A 70 22.29 4.07 13.21
CA SER A 70 23.61 4.68 13.43
C SER A 70 24.11 5.46 12.22
N SER A 71 23.82 5.01 11.00
CA SER A 71 24.19 5.70 9.76
C SER A 71 23.26 6.88 9.39
N GLY A 72 22.20 7.11 10.13
CA GLY A 72 21.19 8.14 9.84
C GLY A 72 20.21 7.78 8.69
N LYS A 73 20.33 6.58 8.13
CA LYS A 73 19.48 6.12 7.02
C LYS A 73 17.99 6.12 7.37
N GLN A 74 17.66 5.80 8.61
CA GLN A 74 16.27 5.67 9.10
C GLN A 74 16.11 6.32 10.47
N ARG A 75 16.65 7.53 10.62
CA ARG A 75 16.67 8.25 11.89
C ARG A 75 15.26 8.58 12.40
N LEU A 76 14.35 9.02 11.53
CA LEU A 76 12.98 9.37 11.89
C LEU A 76 12.06 8.15 11.88
N GLN A 77 12.23 7.24 10.92
CA GLN A 77 11.40 6.03 10.79
C GLN A 77 11.39 5.18 12.07
N ARG A 78 12.48 5.17 12.84
CA ARG A 78 12.58 4.43 14.11
C ARG A 78 11.56 4.81 15.16
N HIS A 79 10.98 6.00 15.07
CA HIS A 79 9.93 6.47 15.98
C HIS A 79 8.55 5.90 15.65
N HIS A 80 8.39 5.28 14.50
CA HIS A 80 7.15 4.62 14.12
C HIS A 80 7.12 3.17 14.61
N PRO A 81 6.06 2.72 15.31
CA PRO A 81 5.99 1.35 15.86
C PRO A 81 6.20 0.25 14.81
N GLY A 82 5.70 0.44 13.60
CA GLY A 82 5.85 -0.51 12.49
C GLY A 82 7.30 -0.74 12.06
N PHE A 83 8.21 0.20 12.31
CA PHE A 83 9.63 0.04 12.00
C PHE A 83 10.25 -1.18 12.71
N TRP A 84 9.81 -1.46 13.92
CA TRP A 84 10.33 -2.55 14.74
C TRP A 84 9.74 -3.92 14.39
N LYS A 85 8.64 -3.94 13.64
CA LYS A 85 7.93 -5.17 13.23
C LYS A 85 8.34 -5.67 11.86
N HIS A 86 8.82 -4.79 10.98
CA HIS A 86 9.09 -5.11 9.59
C HIS A 86 10.59 -5.04 9.25
N ASN A 87 10.95 -5.65 8.12
CA ASN A 87 12.31 -5.55 7.60
C ASN A 87 12.65 -4.07 7.30
N PRO A 88 13.79 -3.56 7.80
CA PRO A 88 14.19 -2.18 7.56
C PRO A 88 14.40 -1.82 6.07
N ASN A 89 14.60 -2.80 5.19
CA ASN A 89 14.66 -2.55 3.74
C ASN A 89 13.33 -2.03 3.16
N LEU A 90 12.21 -2.25 3.86
CA LEU A 90 10.88 -1.78 3.46
C LEU A 90 10.63 -0.31 3.83
N PHE A 91 11.59 0.35 4.47
CA PHE A 91 11.50 1.75 4.85
C PHE A 91 12.50 2.60 4.04
N VAL A 92 12.07 3.81 3.71
CA VAL A 92 12.84 4.73 2.88
C VAL A 92 14.19 5.10 3.51
N ASP A 93 15.20 5.34 2.66
CA ASP A 93 16.45 5.98 3.07
C ASP A 93 16.24 7.50 3.16
N GLU A 94 16.16 8.03 4.38
CA GLU A 94 15.90 9.45 4.66
C GLU A 94 17.01 10.38 4.19
N ARG A 95 18.23 9.88 4.03
CA ARG A 95 19.35 10.67 3.51
C ARG A 95 19.18 10.97 2.02
N ARG A 96 18.56 10.03 1.28
CA ARG A 96 18.30 10.16 -0.16
C ARG A 96 16.93 10.77 -0.45
N ASN A 97 16.00 10.59 0.46
CA ASN A 97 14.61 11.04 0.33
C ASN A 97 14.18 11.76 1.60
N PRO A 98 14.79 12.93 1.90
CA PRO A 98 14.44 13.70 3.08
C PRO A 98 13.03 14.29 2.94
N TYR A 99 12.42 14.62 4.08
CA TYR A 99 11.25 15.47 4.16
C TYR A 99 11.37 16.40 5.37
N SER A 100 10.65 17.49 5.33
CA SER A 100 10.52 18.41 6.46
C SER A 100 9.04 18.63 6.79
N THR A 101 8.78 18.98 8.01
CA THR A 101 7.45 19.38 8.49
C THR A 101 7.55 20.75 9.15
N PRO A 102 6.47 21.57 9.19
CA PRO A 102 6.44 22.76 10.00
C PRO A 102 6.70 22.46 11.48
N ASP A 103 7.38 23.35 12.17
CA ASP A 103 7.72 23.15 13.60
C ASP A 103 6.46 23.13 14.48
N ASP A 104 5.44 23.88 14.10
CA ASP A 104 4.14 23.96 14.78
C ASP A 104 3.17 22.84 14.42
N ALA A 105 3.48 22.06 13.38
CA ALA A 105 2.67 20.93 12.93
C ALA A 105 3.56 19.72 12.54
N PRO A 106 4.31 19.15 13.50
CA PRO A 106 5.22 18.04 13.20
C PRO A 106 4.46 16.79 12.77
N PHE A 107 4.95 16.14 11.72
CA PHE A 107 4.37 14.91 11.20
C PHE A 107 5.44 13.83 11.02
N LEU A 108 5.21 12.67 11.62
CA LEU A 108 6.08 11.51 11.48
C LEU A 108 5.61 10.62 10.30
N TRP A 109 6.30 10.72 9.20
CA TRP A 109 5.96 9.97 8.00
C TRP A 109 6.71 8.64 7.90
N SER A 110 6.06 7.56 8.30
CA SER A 110 6.52 6.19 8.02
C SER A 110 6.18 5.82 6.59
N ARG A 111 7.20 5.66 5.74
CA ARG A 111 7.01 5.40 4.31
C ARG A 111 7.99 4.36 3.78
N GLY A 112 7.52 3.56 2.83
CA GLY A 112 8.32 2.71 1.98
C GLY A 112 8.58 3.37 0.62
N ARG A 113 9.56 2.86 -0.12
CA ARG A 113 9.85 3.24 -1.50
C ARG A 113 10.38 2.01 -2.24
N GLN A 114 9.48 1.12 -2.59
CA GLN A 114 9.74 -0.13 -3.30
C GLN A 114 8.51 -0.53 -4.10
N VAL A 115 8.70 -1.42 -5.08
CA VAL A 115 7.59 -2.06 -5.81
C VAL A 115 6.62 -2.69 -4.79
N GLY A 116 5.33 -2.49 -4.98
CA GLY A 116 4.29 -2.93 -4.05
C GLY A 116 4.00 -1.98 -2.90
N GLY A 117 4.87 -1.00 -2.63
CA GLY A 117 4.63 0.04 -1.62
C GLY A 117 4.24 -0.50 -0.25
N LYS A 118 3.16 0.03 0.31
CA LYS A 118 2.64 -0.35 1.64
C LYS A 118 1.98 -1.73 1.68
N SER A 119 1.68 -2.36 0.55
CA SER A 119 1.16 -3.74 0.55
C SER A 119 2.13 -4.76 1.16
N LEU A 120 3.43 -4.40 1.28
CA LEU A 120 4.45 -5.22 1.94
C LEU A 120 4.56 -4.97 3.46
N THR A 121 3.89 -3.97 4.01
CA THR A 121 4.04 -3.54 5.43
C THR A 121 2.73 -3.27 6.15
N TRP A 122 1.59 -3.50 5.50
CA TRP A 122 0.28 -3.30 6.14
C TRP A 122 -0.10 -4.48 7.05
N GLY A 123 -1.15 -4.31 7.84
CA GLY A 123 -1.61 -5.34 8.77
C GLY A 123 -2.46 -6.44 8.15
N GLY A 124 -2.73 -6.40 6.84
CA GLY A 124 -3.58 -7.38 6.17
C GLY A 124 -5.07 -7.27 6.52
N ILE A 125 -5.50 -6.16 7.12
CA ILE A 125 -6.90 -5.94 7.49
C ILE A 125 -7.56 -5.08 6.42
N THR A 126 -8.63 -5.60 5.80
CA THR A 126 -9.43 -4.87 4.82
C THR A 126 -10.86 -4.81 5.31
N LEU A 127 -11.33 -3.62 5.61
CA LEU A 127 -12.71 -3.38 6.03
C LEU A 127 -13.42 -2.60 4.93
N ARG A 128 -14.71 -2.87 4.75
CA ARG A 128 -15.56 -2.05 3.89
C ARG A 128 -15.92 -0.77 4.63
N LEU A 129 -15.84 0.37 3.95
CA LEU A 129 -16.39 1.61 4.48
C LEU A 129 -17.91 1.59 4.38
N SER A 130 -18.58 2.02 5.45
CA SER A 130 -20.03 2.20 5.47
C SER A 130 -20.41 3.63 5.04
N ASP A 131 -21.69 3.88 4.86
CA ASP A 131 -22.18 5.24 4.57
C ASP A 131 -21.88 6.21 5.72
N HIS A 132 -21.63 5.68 6.91
CA HIS A 132 -21.19 6.49 8.04
C HIS A 132 -19.87 7.20 7.74
N GLU A 133 -18.88 6.52 7.19
CA GLU A 133 -17.58 7.08 6.83
C GLU A 133 -17.69 8.06 5.66
N PHE A 134 -18.48 7.72 4.64
CA PHE A 134 -18.66 8.60 3.48
C PHE A 134 -19.33 9.93 3.84
N GLN A 135 -20.18 9.94 4.85
CA GLN A 135 -20.90 11.14 5.28
C GLN A 135 -20.29 11.78 6.55
N ALA A 136 -19.19 11.27 7.09
CA ALA A 136 -18.61 11.73 8.34
C ALA A 136 -18.28 13.22 8.33
N ALA A 137 -17.59 13.71 7.29
CA ALA A 137 -17.23 15.13 7.18
C ALA A 137 -18.45 16.06 7.21
N GLN A 138 -19.54 15.68 6.52
CA GLN A 138 -20.77 16.48 6.50
C GLN A 138 -21.46 16.49 7.87
N ARG A 139 -21.54 15.34 8.54
CA ARG A 139 -22.16 15.21 9.87
C ARG A 139 -21.39 15.98 10.94
N GLU A 140 -20.08 16.03 10.83
CA GLU A 140 -19.18 16.70 11.77
C GLU A 140 -18.96 18.18 11.43
N GLY A 141 -19.60 18.68 10.36
CA GLY A 141 -19.44 20.08 9.93
C GLY A 141 -18.05 20.41 9.39
N GLN A 142 -17.28 19.41 8.95
CA GLN A 142 -15.93 19.55 8.41
C GLN A 142 -15.89 19.72 6.89
N GLY A 143 -17.06 19.68 6.23
CA GLY A 143 -17.18 19.83 4.79
C GLY A 143 -18.28 18.96 4.19
N PRO A 144 -18.38 18.87 2.85
CA PRO A 144 -19.35 17.99 2.19
C PRO A 144 -19.00 16.52 2.41
N GLY A 145 -20.02 15.66 2.45
CA GLY A 145 -19.83 14.21 2.36
C GLY A 145 -19.30 13.78 0.98
N TRP A 146 -18.83 12.57 0.89
CA TRP A 146 -18.43 12.00 -0.40
C TRP A 146 -19.69 11.76 -1.28
N PRO A 147 -19.63 12.04 -2.60
CA PRO A 147 -20.77 11.85 -3.52
C PRO A 147 -20.94 10.38 -3.94
N ILE A 148 -20.61 9.44 -3.07
CA ILE A 148 -20.72 8.00 -3.26
C ILE A 148 -21.25 7.35 -1.98
N SER A 149 -21.87 6.20 -2.14
CA SER A 149 -22.38 5.36 -1.05
C SER A 149 -21.67 4.02 -0.97
N HIS A 150 -21.90 3.28 0.11
CA HIS A 150 -21.45 1.90 0.21
C HIS A 150 -21.99 1.04 -0.94
N ALA A 151 -23.26 1.23 -1.31
CA ALA A 151 -23.89 0.48 -2.39
C ALA A 151 -23.20 0.70 -3.76
N ASP A 152 -22.70 1.90 -4.03
CA ASP A 152 -21.96 2.19 -5.26
C ASP A 152 -20.63 1.42 -5.32
N LEU A 153 -20.01 1.15 -4.18
CA LEU A 153 -18.73 0.46 -4.07
C LEU A 153 -18.83 -1.05 -3.83
N ASP A 154 -19.98 -1.56 -3.44
CA ASP A 154 -20.18 -2.99 -3.09
C ASP A 154 -19.69 -3.96 -4.18
N PRO A 155 -19.96 -3.78 -5.49
CA PRO A 155 -19.46 -4.66 -6.53
C PRO A 155 -17.93 -4.68 -6.63
N TYR A 156 -17.29 -3.54 -6.37
CA TYR A 156 -15.84 -3.39 -6.43
C TYR A 156 -15.18 -4.00 -5.20
N TYR A 157 -15.75 -3.82 -4.02
CA TYR A 157 -15.30 -4.51 -2.80
C TYR A 157 -15.36 -6.01 -2.98
N THR A 158 -16.48 -6.53 -3.46
CA THR A 158 -16.67 -7.96 -3.72
C THR A 158 -15.61 -8.50 -4.68
N ARG A 159 -15.35 -7.82 -5.79
CA ARG A 159 -14.31 -8.22 -6.75
C ARG A 159 -12.91 -8.23 -6.11
N LEU A 160 -12.58 -7.23 -5.30
CA LEU A 160 -11.28 -7.14 -4.64
C LEU A 160 -11.11 -8.18 -3.54
N GLU A 161 -12.13 -8.45 -2.75
CA GLU A 161 -12.11 -9.50 -1.73
C GLU A 161 -11.86 -10.88 -2.34
N GLN A 162 -12.50 -11.17 -3.45
CA GLN A 162 -12.27 -12.43 -4.20
C GLN A 162 -10.88 -12.48 -4.81
N LEU A 163 -10.40 -11.39 -5.41
CA LEU A 163 -9.06 -11.29 -6.01
C LEU A 163 -7.96 -11.51 -4.97
N LEU A 164 -8.11 -10.89 -3.79
CA LEU A 164 -7.13 -10.94 -2.72
C LEU A 164 -7.26 -12.20 -1.82
N GLY A 165 -8.36 -12.93 -1.95
CA GLY A 165 -8.64 -14.08 -1.08
C GLY A 165 -8.85 -13.64 0.37
N VAL A 166 -9.68 -12.62 0.60
CA VAL A 166 -9.93 -12.09 1.95
C VAL A 166 -10.73 -13.09 2.78
N HIS A 167 -10.23 -13.40 3.98
CA HIS A 167 -10.90 -14.24 4.97
C HIS A 167 -11.63 -13.40 6.01
N GLY A 168 -12.82 -13.82 6.42
CA GLY A 168 -13.59 -13.12 7.44
C GLY A 168 -14.91 -13.78 7.76
N ALA A 169 -15.66 -13.17 8.67
CA ALA A 169 -17.00 -13.58 9.06
C ALA A 169 -18.01 -12.46 8.73
N ARG A 170 -19.28 -12.82 8.68
CA ARG A 170 -20.37 -11.86 8.61
C ARG A 170 -20.84 -11.56 10.02
N ASP A 171 -20.66 -10.34 10.45
CA ASP A 171 -20.97 -9.91 11.82
C ASP A 171 -22.30 -9.13 11.89
N GLY A 172 -22.86 -8.72 10.77
CA GLY A 172 -24.12 -7.97 10.67
C GLY A 172 -24.06 -6.59 11.33
N LEU A 173 -22.88 -5.97 11.36
CA LEU A 173 -22.69 -4.68 12.00
C LEU A 173 -22.89 -3.55 11.00
N PRO A 174 -23.77 -2.57 11.28
CA PRO A 174 -24.01 -1.44 10.38
C PRO A 174 -22.75 -0.61 10.08
N GLN A 175 -21.81 -0.57 11.02
CA GLN A 175 -20.54 0.16 10.91
C GLN A 175 -19.50 -0.61 10.09
N LEU A 176 -19.67 -1.92 9.96
CA LEU A 176 -18.77 -2.81 9.20
C LEU A 176 -19.63 -3.65 8.26
N PRO A 177 -19.95 -3.13 7.07
CA PRO A 177 -20.76 -3.86 6.10
C PRO A 177 -20.15 -5.21 5.76
N ASP A 178 -20.96 -6.25 5.76
CA ASP A 178 -20.52 -7.61 5.46
C ASP A 178 -20.01 -7.74 4.02
N GLY A 179 -18.94 -8.50 3.87
CA GLY A 179 -18.31 -8.76 2.57
C GLY A 179 -18.58 -10.16 2.01
N HIS A 180 -18.03 -10.41 0.82
CA HIS A 180 -17.99 -11.73 0.18
C HIS A 180 -16.63 -12.40 0.42
N MET A 181 -16.38 -12.77 1.69
CA MET A 181 -15.11 -13.28 2.18
C MET A 181 -15.09 -14.82 2.15
N LEU A 182 -13.87 -15.37 2.09
CA LEU A 182 -13.62 -16.77 2.40
C LEU A 182 -13.89 -17.04 3.90
N PRO A 183 -14.16 -18.29 4.29
CA PRO A 183 -14.36 -18.61 5.71
C PRO A 183 -13.22 -18.09 6.60
N PRO A 184 -13.51 -17.69 7.84
CA PRO A 184 -12.48 -17.22 8.76
C PRO A 184 -11.42 -18.29 8.99
N LEU A 185 -10.16 -17.85 9.08
CA LEU A 185 -9.05 -18.75 9.41
C LEU A 185 -9.13 -19.10 10.90
N PRO A 186 -8.82 -20.36 11.27
CA PRO A 186 -8.75 -20.74 12.68
C PRO A 186 -7.61 -19.98 13.36
N PHE A 187 -7.83 -19.57 14.58
CA PHE A 187 -6.76 -19.05 15.43
C PHE A 187 -5.78 -20.20 15.74
N THR A 188 -4.50 -19.93 15.54
CA THR A 188 -3.40 -20.85 15.85
C THR A 188 -2.80 -20.53 17.22
#